data_03f2fc32ecdd2ec70e688d668fb4d420
#
_entry.id   03f2fc32ecdd2ec70e688d668fb4d420
#
_cell.length_a   1.000
_cell.length_b   1.000
_cell.length_c   1.000
_cell.angle_alpha   90.00
_cell.angle_beta   90.00
_cell.angle_gamma   90.00
#
_symmetry.space_group_name_H-M   'P 1'
#
loop_
_entity.id
_entity.type
_entity.pdbx_description
1 polymer ?
#
loop_
_entity_poly.entity_id
_entity_poly.type
_entity_poly.pdbx_seq_one_letter_code
_entity_poly.pdbx_strand_id
1 'polypeptide(L)'
;RRHDARDFGAEARGWLSELPGYYRRNFHYQTDGYLSERSADLYEHQVELLFRGGADAMRRLVLAPMKAHLGETRGRGLRLLELGSGTGGATRSVARAFPEARITCIDLSPPYTRFAREQLRGFRRVECLQGDAADLDFADRRFDAVYSVFLFHELPLPVRELALEEALRVLKP
;
A
#
# COMPACT_ATOMS: atom_id res chain seq x y z
N ARG A 1 -22.62 12.32 7.13
CA ARG A 1 -22.99 13.27 6.03
C ARG A 1 -21.78 13.77 5.20
N ARG A 2 -20.53 13.44 5.55
CA ARG A 2 -19.33 13.76 4.74
C ARG A 2 -18.86 12.62 3.82
N HIS A 3 -19.40 11.41 3.97
CA HIS A 3 -18.98 10.23 3.20
C HIS A 3 -19.45 10.23 1.73
N ASP A 4 -20.37 11.12 1.34
CA ASP A 4 -20.90 11.22 -0.02
C ASP A 4 -20.39 12.46 -0.79
N ALA A 5 -19.52 13.25 -0.19
CA ALA A 5 -18.92 14.39 -0.87
C ALA A 5 -17.88 13.88 -1.90
N ARG A 6 -18.24 13.99 -3.18
CA ARG A 6 -17.37 13.74 -4.33
C ARG A 6 -16.70 15.03 -4.80
N ASP A 7 -16.20 15.81 -3.85
CA ASP A 7 -15.52 17.08 -4.15
C ASP A 7 -14.04 16.81 -4.43
N PHE A 8 -13.79 16.37 -5.65
CA PHE A 8 -12.44 16.13 -6.14
C PHE A 8 -11.86 17.39 -6.77
N GLY A 9 -10.68 17.78 -6.36
CA GLY A 9 -9.88 18.83 -7.01
C GLY A 9 -9.59 18.54 -8.49
N ALA A 10 -9.05 19.53 -9.21
CA ALA A 10 -8.79 19.40 -10.64
C ALA A 10 -7.80 18.26 -10.96
N GLU A 11 -6.77 18.07 -10.14
CA GLU A 11 -5.79 16.99 -10.26
C GLU A 11 -6.44 15.62 -10.11
N ALA A 12 -7.22 15.44 -9.05
CA ALA A 12 -7.92 14.18 -8.77
C ALA A 12 -8.89 13.79 -9.89
N ARG A 13 -9.57 14.78 -10.50
CA ARG A 13 -10.49 14.54 -11.64
C ARG A 13 -9.80 13.91 -12.85
N GLY A 14 -8.53 14.18 -13.07
CA GLY A 14 -7.74 13.58 -14.14
C GLY A 14 -7.59 12.06 -14.01
N TRP A 15 -7.66 11.53 -12.79
CA TRP A 15 -7.47 10.09 -12.51
C TRP A 15 -8.77 9.30 -12.40
N LEU A 16 -9.91 10.00 -12.18
CA LEU A 16 -11.17 9.34 -11.82
C LEU A 16 -11.70 8.38 -12.89
N SER A 17 -11.44 8.62 -14.17
CA SER A 17 -11.87 7.76 -15.27
C SER A 17 -11.15 6.41 -15.30
N GLU A 18 -9.92 6.38 -14.79
CA GLU A 18 -9.03 5.22 -14.81
C GLU A 18 -9.14 4.36 -13.54
N LEU A 19 -9.83 4.86 -12.51
CA LEU A 19 -9.94 4.21 -11.21
C LEU A 19 -11.24 3.43 -11.05
N PRO A 20 -11.24 2.32 -10.32
CA PRO A 20 -12.45 1.55 -10.05
C PRO A 20 -13.46 2.35 -9.23
N GLY A 21 -14.74 2.01 -9.39
CA GLY A 21 -15.85 2.76 -8.77
C GLY A 21 -15.75 2.85 -7.24
N TYR A 22 -15.24 1.82 -6.59
CA TYR A 22 -15.10 1.80 -5.14
C TYR A 22 -14.05 2.78 -4.62
N TYR A 23 -13.08 3.19 -5.47
CA TYR A 23 -12.04 4.15 -5.11
C TYR A 23 -12.45 5.61 -5.34
N ARG A 24 -13.50 5.85 -6.14
CA ARG A 24 -14.00 7.19 -6.49
C ARG A 24 -14.86 7.80 -5.38
N ARG A 25 -14.31 7.85 -4.18
CA ARG A 25 -14.98 8.42 -2.99
C ARG A 25 -13.99 9.13 -2.09
N ASN A 26 -14.48 9.98 -1.21
CA ASN A 26 -13.65 10.55 -0.16
C ASN A 26 -13.43 9.49 0.92
N PHE A 27 -12.19 9.34 1.34
CA PHE A 27 -11.78 8.44 2.41
C PHE A 27 -11.53 9.26 3.69
N HIS A 28 -12.09 8.81 4.82
CA HIS A 28 -11.89 9.38 6.14
C HIS A 28 -11.74 10.91 6.15
N TYR A 29 -10.56 11.43 6.44
CA TYR A 29 -10.25 12.85 6.56
C TYR A 29 -9.64 13.46 5.29
N GLN A 30 -9.54 12.68 4.22
CA GLN A 30 -9.00 13.14 2.93
C GLN A 30 -10.13 13.77 2.09
N THR A 31 -10.06 15.09 1.88
CA THR A 31 -11.11 15.84 1.15
C THR A 31 -11.13 15.55 -0.34
N ASP A 32 -9.99 15.20 -0.93
CA ASP A 32 -9.79 14.83 -2.34
C ASP A 32 -9.47 13.34 -2.53
N GLY A 33 -9.78 12.52 -1.51
CA GLY A 33 -9.38 11.12 -1.48
C GLY A 33 -7.85 11.00 -1.38
N TYR A 34 -7.30 9.93 -1.93
CA TYR A 34 -5.85 9.74 -2.06
C TYR A 34 -5.36 10.12 -3.46
N LEU A 35 -5.90 11.21 -4.06
CA LEU A 35 -5.75 11.51 -5.48
C LEU A 35 -5.02 12.83 -5.78
N SER A 36 -4.33 13.41 -4.81
CA SER A 36 -3.48 14.60 -5.05
C SER A 36 -2.07 14.42 -4.52
N GLU A 37 -1.11 15.10 -5.14
CA GLU A 37 0.29 15.15 -4.68
C GLU A 37 0.36 15.78 -3.29
N ARG A 38 -0.40 16.84 -3.06
CA ARG A 38 -0.48 17.49 -1.74
C ARG A 38 -0.97 16.54 -0.66
N SER A 39 -1.95 15.68 -0.96
CA SER A 39 -2.41 14.65 -0.01
C SER A 39 -1.29 13.68 0.32
N ALA A 40 -0.53 13.21 -0.68
CA ALA A 40 0.58 12.31 -0.47
C ALA A 40 1.71 12.95 0.38
N ASP A 41 2.05 14.22 0.12
CA ASP A 41 3.07 14.97 0.87
C ASP A 41 2.68 15.13 2.37
N LEU A 42 1.42 15.36 2.65
CA LEU A 42 0.93 15.60 4.02
C LEU A 42 0.59 14.31 4.77
N TYR A 43 0.42 13.20 4.07
CA TYR A 43 -0.12 11.95 4.62
C TYR A 43 0.64 11.47 5.86
N GLU A 44 1.96 11.39 5.78
CA GLU A 44 2.78 10.91 6.90
C GLU A 44 2.59 11.77 8.15
N HIS A 45 2.56 13.09 8.00
CA HIS A 45 2.30 14.01 9.12
C HIS A 45 0.90 13.85 9.70
N GLN A 46 -0.11 13.72 8.83
CA GLN A 46 -1.50 13.55 9.25
C GLN A 46 -1.69 12.25 10.04
N VAL A 47 -1.12 11.16 9.55
CA VAL A 47 -1.23 9.84 10.19
C VAL A 47 -0.45 9.82 11.51
N GLU A 48 0.75 10.40 11.58
CA GLU A 48 1.50 10.51 12.84
C GLU A 48 0.74 11.37 13.88
N LEU A 49 0.14 12.48 13.48
CA LEU A 49 -0.70 13.29 14.36
C LEU A 49 -1.93 12.51 14.84
N LEU A 50 -2.61 11.79 13.96
CA LEU A 50 -3.79 10.99 14.28
C LEU A 50 -3.46 9.93 15.33
N PHE A 51 -2.34 9.23 15.18
CA PHE A 51 -1.87 8.18 16.08
C PHE A 51 -0.88 8.68 17.14
N ARG A 52 -0.80 9.99 17.37
CA ARG A 52 0.02 10.62 18.42
C ARG A 52 1.50 10.17 18.38
N GLY A 53 2.08 10.09 17.21
CA GLY A 53 3.45 9.65 16.97
C GLY A 53 3.64 8.13 16.94
N GLY A 54 2.56 7.36 16.97
CA GLY A 54 2.61 5.90 17.00
C GLY A 54 2.50 5.20 15.65
N ALA A 55 2.22 5.91 14.56
CA ALA A 55 1.92 5.32 13.28
C ALA A 55 3.06 4.46 12.72
N ASP A 56 4.31 4.94 12.82
CA ASP A 56 5.47 4.18 12.36
C ASP A 56 5.69 2.90 13.21
N ALA A 57 5.46 2.96 14.52
CA ALA A 57 5.50 1.77 15.37
C ALA A 57 4.41 0.75 14.98
N MET A 58 3.19 1.21 14.70
CA MET A 58 2.08 0.35 14.25
C MET A 58 2.40 -0.32 12.92
N ARG A 59 3.00 0.40 11.95
CA ARG A 59 3.43 -0.19 10.67
C ARG A 59 4.47 -1.28 10.87
N ARG A 60 5.39 -1.14 11.82
CA ARG A 60 6.41 -2.14 12.12
C ARG A 60 5.88 -3.41 12.75
N LEU A 61 4.65 -3.43 13.26
CA LEU A 61 4.04 -4.66 13.81
C LEU A 61 3.94 -5.79 12.78
N VAL A 62 3.88 -5.48 11.48
CA VAL A 62 3.90 -6.49 10.41
C VAL A 62 5.20 -7.32 10.39
N LEU A 63 6.29 -6.80 10.92
CA LEU A 63 7.59 -7.49 10.90
C LEU A 63 7.61 -8.74 11.77
N ALA A 64 6.89 -8.76 12.89
CA ALA A 64 6.86 -9.92 13.78
C ALA A 64 6.26 -11.17 13.10
N PRO A 65 5.03 -11.14 12.53
CA PRO A 65 4.50 -12.28 11.80
C PRO A 65 5.30 -12.63 10.54
N MET A 66 5.87 -11.63 9.84
CA MET A 66 6.72 -11.90 8.68
C MET A 66 7.98 -12.69 9.08
N LYS A 67 8.66 -12.31 10.15
CA LYS A 67 9.83 -13.05 10.66
C LYS A 67 9.46 -14.44 11.16
N ALA A 68 8.31 -14.59 11.81
CA ALA A 68 7.82 -15.91 12.24
C ALA A 68 7.59 -16.85 11.06
N HIS A 69 7.11 -16.32 9.92
CA HIS A 69 6.84 -17.10 8.70
C HIS A 69 8.11 -17.35 7.86
N LEU A 70 8.91 -16.31 7.63
CA LEU A 70 10.07 -16.35 6.73
C LEU A 70 11.36 -16.78 7.43
N GLY A 71 11.38 -16.83 8.75
CA GLY A 71 12.56 -17.08 9.57
C GLY A 71 13.47 -15.85 9.77
N GLU A 72 14.51 -16.01 10.58
CA GLU A 72 15.52 -14.99 10.84
C GLU A 72 16.51 -14.93 9.65
N THR A 73 16.08 -14.27 8.58
CA THR A 73 16.81 -14.14 7.32
C THR A 73 16.97 -12.69 6.91
N ARG A 74 17.99 -12.40 6.09
CA ARG A 74 18.13 -11.10 5.42
C ARG A 74 17.26 -10.99 4.15
N GLY A 75 16.52 -12.06 3.78
CA GLY A 75 15.58 -12.09 2.67
C GLY A 75 16.20 -12.44 1.32
N ARG A 76 17.40 -13.03 1.26
CA ARG A 76 18.00 -13.41 -0.02
C ARG A 76 17.13 -14.42 -0.76
N GLY A 77 16.78 -14.09 -2.02
CA GLY A 77 15.92 -14.90 -2.86
C GLY A 77 14.44 -14.72 -2.62
N LEU A 78 14.04 -14.07 -1.53
CA LEU A 78 12.62 -13.81 -1.23
C LEU A 78 12.05 -12.72 -2.14
N ARG A 79 10.79 -12.93 -2.49
CA ARG A 79 9.93 -11.95 -3.18
C ARG A 79 8.75 -11.63 -2.27
N LEU A 80 8.62 -10.38 -1.89
CA LEU A 80 7.58 -9.89 -0.98
C LEU A 80 6.67 -8.94 -1.73
N LEU A 81 5.36 -8.98 -1.43
CA LEU A 81 4.37 -8.07 -2.02
C LEU A 81 3.66 -7.30 -0.91
N GLU A 82 3.60 -5.98 -1.05
CA GLU A 82 2.75 -5.10 -0.23
C GLU A 82 1.54 -4.64 -1.03
N LEU A 83 0.35 -4.80 -0.45
CA LEU A 83 -0.91 -4.30 -1.00
C LEU A 83 -1.30 -3.00 -0.30
N GLY A 84 -1.57 -1.94 -1.08
CA GLY A 84 -1.94 -0.63 -0.56
C GLY A 84 -0.79 0.05 0.18
N SER A 85 0.35 0.19 -0.49
CA SER A 85 1.59 0.70 0.13
C SER A 85 1.54 2.19 0.53
N GLY A 86 0.57 2.93 0.00
CA GLY A 86 0.46 4.36 0.24
C GLY A 86 1.75 5.09 -0.13
N THR A 87 2.29 5.84 0.82
CA THR A 87 3.56 6.58 0.69
C THR A 87 4.82 5.73 0.91
N GLY A 88 4.69 4.41 1.12
CA GLY A 88 5.81 3.49 1.28
C GLY A 88 6.36 3.36 2.70
N GLY A 89 5.65 3.85 3.72
CA GLY A 89 6.11 3.83 5.10
C GLY A 89 6.36 2.43 5.64
N ALA A 90 5.44 1.48 5.42
CA ALA A 90 5.62 0.09 5.84
C ALA A 90 6.63 -0.64 4.94
N THR A 91 6.60 -0.41 3.62
CA THR A 91 7.61 -0.93 2.67
C THR A 91 9.02 -0.62 3.14
N ARG A 92 9.28 0.63 3.57
CA ARG A 92 10.60 1.06 4.07
C ARG A 92 11.05 0.25 5.28
N SER A 93 10.14 -0.05 6.19
CA SER A 93 10.43 -0.85 7.39
C SER A 93 10.75 -2.30 7.03
N VAL A 94 9.98 -2.89 6.11
CA VAL A 94 10.21 -4.25 5.60
C VAL A 94 11.52 -4.32 4.81
N ALA A 95 11.84 -3.32 3.98
CA ALA A 95 13.09 -3.27 3.22
C ALA A 95 14.34 -3.18 4.12
N ARG A 96 14.23 -2.52 5.27
CA ARG A 96 15.29 -2.50 6.28
C ARG A 96 15.43 -3.84 7.02
N ALA A 97 14.33 -4.51 7.29
CA ALA A 97 14.33 -5.80 7.98
C ALA A 97 14.81 -6.95 7.05
N PHE A 98 14.48 -6.88 5.75
CA PHE A 98 14.85 -7.87 4.74
C PHE A 98 15.64 -7.23 3.58
N PRO A 99 16.86 -6.74 3.82
CA PRO A 99 17.59 -5.89 2.85
C PRO A 99 18.01 -6.62 1.56
N GLU A 100 17.95 -7.95 1.53
CA GLU A 100 18.28 -8.77 0.37
C GLU A 100 17.05 -9.31 -0.35
N ALA A 101 15.83 -9.08 0.19
CA ALA A 101 14.59 -9.43 -0.48
C ALA A 101 14.29 -8.50 -1.66
N ARG A 102 13.56 -9.01 -2.64
CA ARG A 102 12.90 -8.18 -3.65
C ARG A 102 11.50 -7.85 -3.15
N ILE A 103 11.18 -6.59 -3.06
CA ILE A 103 9.89 -6.11 -2.56
C ILE A 103 9.19 -5.40 -3.71
N THR A 104 8.01 -5.87 -4.06
CA THR A 104 7.08 -5.14 -4.91
C THR A 104 6.03 -4.51 -3.99
N CYS A 105 5.77 -3.23 -4.12
CA CYS A 105 4.70 -2.57 -3.41
C CYS A 105 3.75 -1.93 -4.42
N ILE A 106 2.45 -2.12 -4.21
CA ILE A 106 1.42 -1.57 -5.09
C ILE A 106 0.51 -0.62 -4.33
N ASP A 107 0.08 0.40 -5.02
CA ASP A 107 -1.00 1.28 -4.58
C ASP A 107 -1.83 1.71 -5.79
N LEU A 108 -3.12 1.88 -5.60
CA LEU A 108 -4.02 2.27 -6.67
C LEU A 108 -3.89 3.75 -7.03
N SER A 109 -3.43 4.58 -6.09
CA SER A 109 -3.25 6.02 -6.25
C SER A 109 -2.00 6.37 -7.07
N PRO A 110 -2.12 7.03 -8.24
CA PRO A 110 -0.96 7.48 -9.00
C PRO A 110 -0.07 8.47 -8.22
N PRO A 111 -0.59 9.50 -7.54
CA PRO A 111 0.26 10.42 -6.75
C PRO A 111 0.97 9.73 -5.60
N TYR A 112 0.30 8.81 -4.87
CA TYR A 112 0.93 8.07 -3.77
C TYR A 112 2.01 7.11 -4.26
N THR A 113 1.76 6.41 -5.37
CA THR A 113 2.77 5.54 -6.01
C THR A 113 4.00 6.34 -6.46
N ARG A 114 3.82 7.55 -7.04
CA ARG A 114 4.95 8.44 -7.38
C ARG A 114 5.73 8.86 -6.14
N PHE A 115 5.02 9.28 -5.09
CA PHE A 115 5.64 9.67 -3.83
C PHE A 115 6.42 8.50 -3.20
N ALA A 116 5.85 7.30 -3.17
CA ALA A 116 6.51 6.10 -2.66
C ALA A 116 7.81 5.78 -3.44
N ARG A 117 7.80 5.89 -4.78
CA ARG A 117 9.00 5.70 -5.61
C ARG A 117 10.12 6.65 -5.21
N GLU A 118 9.81 7.92 -4.99
CA GLU A 118 10.79 8.91 -4.57
C GLU A 118 11.32 8.62 -3.17
N GLN A 119 10.45 8.32 -2.22
CA GLN A 119 10.83 7.98 -0.84
C GLN A 119 11.68 6.70 -0.73
N LEU A 120 11.46 5.76 -1.63
CA LEU A 120 12.09 4.44 -1.62
C LEU A 120 13.25 4.31 -2.63
N ARG A 121 13.62 5.38 -3.34
CA ARG A 121 14.69 5.36 -4.38
C ARG A 121 16.03 4.82 -3.90
N GLY A 122 16.32 4.93 -2.60
CA GLY A 122 17.53 4.38 -1.98
C GLY A 122 17.54 2.86 -1.81
N PHE A 123 16.38 2.21 -1.94
CA PHE A 123 16.23 0.76 -1.79
C PHE A 123 16.19 0.07 -3.16
N ARG A 124 17.36 -0.30 -3.69
CA ARG A 124 17.51 -0.86 -5.07
C ARG A 124 16.70 -2.11 -5.37
N ARG A 125 16.16 -2.80 -4.37
CA ARG A 125 15.38 -4.03 -4.48
C ARG A 125 13.88 -3.80 -4.23
N VAL A 126 13.47 -2.55 -4.10
CA VAL A 126 12.07 -2.14 -3.96
C VAL A 126 11.58 -1.59 -5.28
N GLU A 127 10.44 -2.09 -5.74
CA GLU A 127 9.72 -1.64 -6.91
C GLU A 127 8.33 -1.17 -6.50
N CYS A 128 7.96 0.06 -6.86
CA CYS A 128 6.62 0.60 -6.59
C CYS A 128 5.83 0.67 -7.90
N LEU A 129 4.68 0.02 -7.93
CA LEU A 129 3.81 -0.06 -9.10
C LEU A 129 2.42 0.51 -8.75
N GLN A 130 1.77 1.10 -9.74
CA GLN A 130 0.34 1.36 -9.62
C GLN A 130 -0.40 0.04 -9.88
N GLY A 131 -1.36 -0.31 -9.02
CA GLY A 131 -2.12 -1.55 -9.17
C GLY A 131 -3.27 -1.64 -8.19
N ASP A 132 -4.28 -2.39 -8.60
CA ASP A 132 -5.44 -2.71 -7.76
C ASP A 132 -5.16 -3.99 -6.96
N ALA A 133 -5.35 -3.94 -5.65
CA ALA A 133 -5.19 -5.11 -4.77
C ALA A 133 -6.24 -6.20 -5.05
N ALA A 134 -7.37 -5.83 -5.65
CA ALA A 134 -8.44 -6.75 -6.02
C ALA A 134 -8.32 -7.34 -7.45
N ASP A 135 -7.29 -6.92 -8.21
CA ASP A 135 -7.00 -7.39 -9.58
C ASP A 135 -5.50 -7.27 -9.85
N LEU A 136 -4.73 -8.26 -9.40
CA LEU A 136 -3.27 -8.24 -9.43
C LEU A 136 -2.72 -8.75 -10.77
N ASP A 137 -2.00 -7.90 -11.49
CA ASP A 137 -1.27 -8.30 -12.71
C ASP A 137 0.03 -9.05 -12.36
N PHE A 138 -0.10 -10.16 -11.63
CA PHE A 138 1.00 -11.04 -11.29
C PHE A 138 0.61 -12.51 -11.51
N ALA A 139 1.59 -13.32 -11.92
CA ALA A 139 1.43 -14.76 -12.02
C ALA A 139 1.13 -15.40 -10.66
N ASP A 140 0.42 -16.51 -10.66
CA ASP A 140 0.16 -17.34 -9.50
C ASP A 140 1.46 -17.76 -8.81
N ARG A 141 1.41 -17.88 -7.49
CA ARG A 141 2.51 -18.43 -6.67
C ARG A 141 3.86 -17.71 -6.88
N ARG A 142 3.80 -16.40 -7.04
CA ARG A 142 4.98 -15.56 -7.34
C ARG A 142 5.72 -15.12 -6.09
N PHE A 143 5.02 -14.86 -4.97
CA PHE A 143 5.56 -14.22 -3.79
C PHE A 143 5.67 -15.19 -2.61
N ASP A 144 6.73 -15.00 -1.81
CA ASP A 144 6.99 -15.78 -0.60
C ASP A 144 6.20 -15.25 0.61
N ALA A 145 5.82 -13.97 0.59
CA ALA A 145 4.86 -13.37 1.50
C ALA A 145 4.10 -12.23 0.82
N VAL A 146 2.83 -12.09 1.18
CA VAL A 146 1.97 -10.94 0.84
C VAL A 146 1.54 -10.29 2.14
N TYR A 147 1.66 -8.98 2.24
CA TYR A 147 1.27 -8.24 3.44
C TYR A 147 0.57 -6.94 3.09
N SER A 148 -0.15 -6.40 4.04
CA SER A 148 -0.83 -5.12 3.91
C SER A 148 -0.90 -4.43 5.27
N VAL A 149 -0.80 -3.11 5.27
CA VAL A 149 -0.91 -2.28 6.47
C VAL A 149 -1.86 -1.13 6.20
N PHE A 150 -2.94 -1.05 6.99
CA PHE A 150 -3.97 0.00 6.91
C PHE A 150 -4.79 0.06 5.61
N LEU A 151 -4.79 -0.98 4.75
CA LEU A 151 -5.60 -1.01 3.54
C LEU A 151 -7.03 -1.49 3.78
N PHE A 152 -7.18 -2.63 4.47
CA PHE A 152 -8.46 -3.35 4.47
C PHE A 152 -9.63 -2.57 5.08
N HIS A 153 -9.38 -1.65 6.01
CA HIS A 153 -10.43 -0.82 6.58
C HIS A 153 -10.99 0.21 5.59
N GLU A 154 -10.24 0.52 4.52
CA GLU A 154 -10.67 1.40 3.43
C GLU A 154 -11.50 0.69 2.37
N LEU A 155 -11.38 -0.63 2.25
CA LEU A 155 -12.04 -1.38 1.18
C LEU A 155 -13.48 -1.76 1.56
N PRO A 156 -14.46 -1.68 0.64
CA PRO A 156 -15.76 -2.32 0.80
C PRO A 156 -15.62 -3.83 0.95
N LEU A 157 -16.57 -4.46 1.67
CA LEU A 157 -16.47 -5.90 1.96
C LEU A 157 -16.25 -6.78 0.72
N PRO A 158 -16.98 -6.63 -0.40
CA PRO A 158 -16.73 -7.44 -1.60
C PRO A 158 -15.32 -7.25 -2.17
N VAL A 159 -14.76 -6.04 -2.08
CA VAL A 159 -13.40 -5.75 -2.55
C VAL A 159 -12.34 -6.34 -1.62
N ARG A 160 -12.63 -6.42 -0.31
CA ARG A 160 -11.73 -7.13 0.64
C ARG A 160 -11.62 -8.61 0.31
N GLU A 161 -12.73 -9.24 -0.04
CA GLU A 161 -12.79 -10.65 -0.42
C GLU A 161 -11.94 -10.89 -1.67
N LEU A 162 -12.14 -10.10 -2.73
CA LEU A 162 -11.34 -10.16 -3.94
C LEU A 162 -9.83 -9.93 -3.67
N ALA A 163 -9.49 -8.93 -2.86
CA ALA A 163 -8.10 -8.66 -2.52
C ALA A 163 -7.44 -9.82 -1.74
N LEU A 164 -8.20 -10.54 -0.91
CA LEU A 164 -7.71 -11.73 -0.22
C LEU A 164 -7.54 -12.91 -1.17
N GLU A 165 -8.49 -13.12 -2.10
CA GLU A 165 -8.40 -14.16 -3.13
C GLU A 165 -7.17 -13.95 -4.02
N GLU A 166 -6.93 -12.71 -4.47
CA GLU A 166 -5.76 -12.34 -5.25
C GLU A 166 -4.46 -12.50 -4.45
N ALA A 167 -4.43 -12.08 -3.18
CA ALA A 167 -3.29 -12.28 -2.31
C ALA A 167 -2.94 -13.78 -2.17
N LEU A 168 -3.95 -14.65 -1.99
CA LEU A 168 -3.76 -16.09 -1.89
C LEU A 168 -3.31 -16.70 -3.24
N ARG A 169 -3.85 -16.22 -4.36
CA ARG A 169 -3.48 -16.70 -5.70
C ARG A 169 -1.99 -16.46 -5.99
N VAL A 170 -1.50 -15.27 -5.66
CA VAL A 170 -0.10 -14.90 -5.96
C VAL A 170 0.89 -15.37 -4.90
N LEU A 171 0.42 -15.83 -3.72
CA LEU A 171 1.24 -16.38 -2.66
C LEU A 171 1.67 -17.81 -2.98
N LYS A 172 2.93 -18.15 -2.72
CA LYS A 172 3.42 -19.53 -2.81
C LYS A 172 2.81 -20.39 -1.69
N PRO A 173 2.65 -21.69 -1.93
CA PRO A 173 2.20 -22.64 -0.91
C PRO A 173 3.20 -22.79 0.23
#